data_f9167cf04c421210b15e08f8fbca02f0
#
_entry.id   f9167cf04c421210b15e08f8fbca02f0
#
_cell.length_a   1.000
_cell.length_b   1.000
_cell.length_c   1.000
_cell.angle_alpha   90.00
_cell.angle_beta   90.00
_cell.angle_gamma   90.00
#
_symmetry.space_group_name_H-M   'P 1'
#
loop_
_entity.id
_entity.type
_entity.pdbx_description
1 polymer ?
#
loop_
_entity_poly.entity_id
_entity_poly.type
_entity_poly.pdbx_seq_one_letter_code
_entity_poly.pdbx_strand_id
1 'polypeptide(L)'
;MEIKRIIPILTILNDDLVKTKFFNQTNLTYIGDILNAVRIFNDKNAEEIIINDIGATVNNKKPNFSLIKKISSISRMPISYGGGIKSLEDAKKILSYGIEKISISSALFENDNILEEFVSEIGSQSVSVTIDLKMINDNYFIFTNNGKTHKKVILNEFIKKIS
;
A
#
# COMPACT_ATOMS: atom_id res chain seq x y z
N MET A 1 19.14 22.33 3.45
CA MET A 1 18.32 22.22 2.23
C MET A 1 17.65 20.86 2.26
N GLU A 2 16.34 20.81 2.36
CA GLU A 2 15.61 19.55 2.45
C GLU A 2 15.51 18.94 1.04
N ILE A 3 16.13 17.78 0.83
CA ILE A 3 16.09 17.11 -0.47
C ILE A 3 14.74 16.37 -0.56
N LYS A 4 13.90 16.80 -1.49
CA LYS A 4 12.62 16.12 -1.76
C LYS A 4 12.87 14.84 -2.54
N ARG A 5 12.34 13.71 -2.07
CA ARG A 5 12.36 12.44 -2.78
C ARG A 5 11.15 12.28 -3.70
N ILE A 6 11.35 11.63 -4.84
CA ILE A 6 10.28 11.22 -5.74
C ILE A 6 10.12 9.71 -5.62
N ILE A 7 8.99 9.27 -5.05
CA ILE A 7 8.70 7.86 -4.81
C ILE A 7 7.61 7.41 -5.77
N PRO A 8 7.92 6.59 -6.79
CA PRO A 8 6.92 6.03 -7.69
C PRO A 8 5.97 5.09 -6.95
N ILE A 9 4.66 5.21 -7.27
CA ILE A 9 3.64 4.29 -6.77
C ILE A 9 3.18 3.40 -7.91
N LEU A 10 3.37 2.09 -7.76
CA LEU A 10 3.00 1.07 -8.72
C LEU A 10 1.72 0.37 -8.25
N THR A 11 0.67 0.47 -9.03
CA THR A 11 -0.61 -0.19 -8.73
C THR A 11 -0.68 -1.51 -9.45
N ILE A 12 -0.93 -2.59 -8.71
CA ILE A 12 -1.09 -3.94 -9.30
C ILE A 12 -2.49 -4.49 -9.06
N LEU A 13 -2.94 -5.27 -10.03
CA LEU A 13 -4.18 -6.05 -9.98
C LEU A 13 -3.94 -7.39 -10.68
N ASN A 14 -4.16 -8.51 -9.98
CA ASN A 14 -3.89 -9.86 -10.48
C ASN A 14 -2.46 -10.02 -11.03
N ASP A 15 -1.48 -9.48 -10.29
CA ASP A 15 -0.04 -9.50 -10.59
C ASP A 15 0.42 -8.61 -11.76
N ASP A 16 -0.50 -7.96 -12.46
CA ASP A 16 -0.21 -7.03 -13.54
C ASP A 16 -0.13 -5.58 -13.05
N LEU A 17 0.80 -4.81 -13.64
CA LEU A 17 0.85 -3.36 -13.44
C LEU A 17 -0.28 -2.70 -14.21
N VAL A 18 -1.11 -1.95 -13.50
CA VAL A 18 -2.30 -1.32 -14.07
C VAL A 18 -2.40 0.16 -13.70
N LYS A 19 -3.06 0.92 -14.58
CA LYS A 19 -3.53 2.26 -14.29
C LYS A 19 -5.05 2.24 -14.18
N THR A 20 -5.56 2.79 -13.09
CA THR A 20 -7.00 2.88 -12.83
C THR A 20 -7.41 4.33 -12.68
N LYS A 21 -8.69 4.62 -12.88
CA LYS A 21 -9.30 5.88 -12.49
C LYS A 21 -10.13 5.65 -11.22
N PHE A 22 -9.77 6.30 -10.13
CA PHE A 22 -10.41 6.14 -8.81
C PHE A 22 -10.43 4.68 -8.31
N PHE A 23 -9.35 3.92 -8.57
CA PHE A 23 -9.23 2.49 -8.27
C PHE A 23 -10.36 1.62 -8.85
N ASN A 24 -11.03 2.10 -9.90
CA ASN A 24 -12.09 1.34 -10.55
C ASN A 24 -11.52 0.18 -11.34
N GLN A 25 -11.83 -1.06 -10.91
CA GLN A 25 -11.33 -2.29 -11.52
C GLN A 25 -12.02 -2.65 -12.86
N THR A 26 -13.13 -1.98 -13.21
CA THR A 26 -13.83 -2.23 -14.49
C THR A 26 -13.30 -1.37 -15.63
N ASN A 27 -12.61 -0.28 -15.31
CA ASN A 27 -12.01 0.62 -16.29
C ASN A 27 -10.53 0.81 -15.97
N LEU A 28 -9.75 -0.18 -16.32
CA LEU A 28 -8.30 -0.20 -16.10
C LEU A 28 -7.55 -0.27 -17.42
N THR A 29 -6.35 0.27 -17.42
CA THR A 29 -5.40 0.15 -18.51
C THR A 29 -4.24 -0.70 -18.06
N TYR A 30 -3.97 -1.78 -18.77
CA TYR A 30 -2.75 -2.56 -18.58
C TYR A 30 -1.53 -1.72 -18.96
N ILE A 31 -0.54 -1.67 -18.10
CA ILE A 31 0.69 -0.89 -18.30
C ILE A 31 1.87 -1.81 -18.62
N GLY A 32 1.91 -2.99 -18.02
CA GLY A 32 3.01 -3.93 -18.23
C GLY A 32 3.17 -4.92 -17.08
N ASP A 33 4.28 -5.63 -17.12
CA ASP A 33 4.70 -6.56 -16.07
C ASP A 33 5.39 -5.82 -14.93
N ILE A 34 5.02 -6.17 -13.69
CA ILE A 34 5.54 -5.51 -12.48
C ILE A 34 7.04 -5.74 -12.30
N LEU A 35 7.56 -6.93 -12.62
CA LEU A 35 8.99 -7.23 -12.46
C LEU A 35 9.83 -6.40 -13.43
N ASN A 36 9.31 -6.20 -14.65
CA ASN A 36 9.96 -5.33 -15.62
C ASN A 36 9.94 -3.87 -15.17
N ALA A 37 8.84 -3.38 -14.60
CA ALA A 37 8.77 -2.03 -14.04
C ALA A 37 9.81 -1.83 -12.93
N VAL A 38 9.95 -2.79 -12.01
CA VAL A 38 10.96 -2.73 -10.94
C VAL A 38 12.38 -2.64 -11.50
N ARG A 39 12.70 -3.41 -12.57
CA ARG A 39 14.01 -3.30 -13.25
C ARG A 39 14.23 -1.91 -13.85
N ILE A 40 13.21 -1.35 -14.51
CA ILE A 40 13.29 0.00 -15.08
C ILE A 40 13.58 1.04 -13.98
N PHE A 41 12.91 0.95 -12.83
CA PHE A 41 13.13 1.87 -11.71
C PHE A 41 14.50 1.66 -11.04
N ASN A 42 15.02 0.43 -10.98
CA ASN A 42 16.41 0.17 -10.60
C ASN A 42 17.40 0.92 -11.52
N ASP A 43 17.20 0.82 -12.83
CA ASP A 43 18.09 1.45 -13.83
C ASP A 43 17.98 2.99 -13.80
N LYS A 44 16.85 3.51 -13.38
CA LYS A 44 16.62 4.94 -13.17
C LYS A 44 17.05 5.44 -11.78
N ASN A 45 17.62 4.58 -10.94
CA ASN A 45 18.06 4.89 -9.58
C ASN A 45 16.94 5.54 -8.73
N ALA A 46 15.71 5.00 -8.81
CA ALA A 46 14.63 5.45 -7.94
C ALA A 46 15.03 5.18 -6.48
N GLU A 47 14.77 6.16 -5.61
CA GLU A 47 15.19 6.11 -4.20
C GLU A 47 14.34 5.15 -3.36
N GLU A 48 13.08 4.94 -3.74
CA GLU A 48 12.11 4.03 -3.11
C GLU A 48 10.99 3.78 -4.11
N ILE A 49 10.27 2.66 -4.00
CA ILE A 49 9.00 2.42 -4.69
C ILE A 49 7.93 1.94 -3.72
N ILE A 50 6.68 2.29 -4.02
CA ILE A 50 5.51 1.78 -3.31
C ILE A 50 4.74 0.87 -4.26
N ILE A 51 4.38 -0.32 -3.82
CA ILE A 51 3.57 -1.27 -4.57
C ILE A 51 2.23 -1.45 -3.85
N ASN A 52 1.13 -1.10 -4.51
CA ASN A 52 -0.21 -1.23 -4.00
C ASN A 52 -0.99 -2.31 -4.77
N ASP A 53 -1.29 -3.43 -4.12
CA ASP A 53 -2.22 -4.44 -4.64
C ASP A 53 -3.66 -4.03 -4.32
N ILE A 54 -4.33 -3.46 -5.33
CA ILE A 54 -5.70 -2.98 -5.18
C ILE A 54 -6.75 -4.09 -5.25
N GLY A 55 -6.36 -5.31 -5.63
CA GLY A 55 -7.25 -6.46 -5.73
C GLY A 55 -7.34 -7.28 -4.44
N ALA A 56 -6.27 -7.34 -3.66
CA ALA A 56 -6.18 -8.24 -2.53
C ALA A 56 -7.26 -7.98 -1.47
N THR A 57 -7.39 -6.74 -1.00
CA THR A 57 -8.39 -6.37 0.02
C THR A 57 -9.83 -6.56 -0.48
N VAL A 58 -10.15 -6.06 -1.69
CA VAL A 58 -11.52 -6.11 -2.23
C VAL A 58 -11.97 -7.54 -2.50
N ASN A 59 -11.06 -8.40 -2.92
CA ASN A 59 -11.33 -9.81 -3.19
C ASN A 59 -11.12 -10.71 -1.96
N ASN A 60 -10.88 -10.11 -0.79
CA ASN A 60 -10.59 -10.81 0.47
C ASN A 60 -9.47 -11.85 0.34
N LYS A 61 -8.45 -11.52 -0.43
CA LYS A 61 -7.25 -12.35 -0.64
C LYS A 61 -6.13 -11.93 0.30
N LYS A 62 -5.28 -12.88 0.66
CA LYS A 62 -3.99 -12.60 1.29
C LYS A 62 -3.03 -11.94 0.28
N PRO A 63 -1.97 -11.26 0.76
CA PRO A 63 -0.88 -10.79 -0.09
C PRO A 63 -0.30 -11.92 -0.95
N ASN A 64 0.03 -11.62 -2.21
CA ASN A 64 0.72 -12.62 -3.05
C ASN A 64 2.20 -12.73 -2.64
N PHE A 65 2.48 -13.57 -1.65
CA PHE A 65 3.82 -13.77 -1.10
C PHE A 65 4.84 -14.24 -2.15
N SER A 66 4.39 -15.03 -3.13
CA SER A 66 5.26 -15.48 -4.21
C SER A 66 5.73 -14.33 -5.09
N LEU A 67 4.81 -13.44 -5.46
CA LEU A 67 5.12 -12.25 -6.24
C LEU A 67 5.99 -11.28 -5.43
N ILE A 68 5.65 -11.03 -4.17
CA ILE A 68 6.42 -10.15 -3.27
C ILE A 68 7.88 -10.63 -3.16
N LYS A 69 8.10 -11.92 -2.97
CA LYS A 69 9.44 -12.51 -2.91
C LYS A 69 10.21 -12.32 -4.21
N LYS A 70 9.56 -12.48 -5.38
CA LYS A 70 10.18 -12.23 -6.69
C LYS A 70 10.57 -10.78 -6.86
N ILE A 71 9.68 -9.85 -6.51
CA ILE A 71 9.92 -8.41 -6.60
C ILE A 71 11.10 -8.01 -5.72
N SER A 72 11.10 -8.44 -4.46
CA SER A 72 12.18 -8.13 -3.53
C SER A 72 13.53 -8.67 -4.00
N SER A 73 13.55 -9.88 -4.59
CA SER A 73 14.81 -10.49 -5.06
C SER A 73 15.49 -9.75 -6.21
N ILE A 74 14.77 -8.92 -6.95
CA ILE A 74 15.31 -8.15 -8.09
C ILE A 74 15.45 -6.67 -7.79
N SER A 75 14.84 -6.16 -6.73
CA SER A 75 14.92 -4.74 -6.37
C SER A 75 16.26 -4.40 -5.74
N ARG A 76 16.82 -3.26 -6.12
CA ARG A 76 18.00 -2.64 -5.50
C ARG A 76 17.63 -1.43 -4.63
N MET A 77 16.37 -1.04 -4.66
CA MET A 77 15.83 0.08 -3.89
C MET A 77 14.86 -0.42 -2.83
N PRO A 78 14.66 0.35 -1.74
CA PRO A 78 13.65 0.10 -0.74
C PRO A 78 12.25 -0.05 -1.35
N ILE A 79 11.48 -1.00 -0.84
CA ILE A 79 10.10 -1.25 -1.28
C ILE A 79 9.15 -1.11 -0.11
N SER A 80 8.09 -0.35 -0.31
CA SER A 80 6.89 -0.39 0.53
C SER A 80 5.80 -1.20 -0.17
N TYR A 81 5.13 -2.13 0.53
CA TYR A 81 4.06 -2.94 -0.02
C TYR A 81 2.75 -2.78 0.75
N GLY A 82 1.64 -2.56 0.02
CA GLY A 82 0.29 -2.50 0.56
C GLY A 82 -0.68 -3.37 -0.24
N GLY A 83 -1.68 -3.92 0.47
CA GLY A 83 -2.75 -4.73 -0.10
C GLY A 83 -2.89 -6.08 0.58
N GLY A 84 -4.09 -6.36 1.11
CA GLY A 84 -4.44 -7.64 1.72
C GLY A 84 -3.82 -7.96 3.08
N ILE A 85 -3.05 -7.06 3.68
CA ILE A 85 -2.39 -7.25 4.98
C ILE A 85 -3.43 -7.08 6.09
N LYS A 86 -3.73 -8.16 6.81
CA LYS A 86 -4.74 -8.18 7.88
C LYS A 86 -4.23 -8.76 9.20
N SER A 87 -3.03 -9.32 9.23
CA SER A 87 -2.45 -9.92 10.42
C SER A 87 -0.97 -9.60 10.57
N LEU A 88 -0.49 -9.63 11.81
CA LEU A 88 0.92 -9.47 12.12
C LEU A 88 1.79 -10.56 11.46
N GLU A 89 1.26 -11.78 11.33
CA GLU A 89 1.93 -12.88 10.63
C GLU A 89 2.20 -12.52 9.16
N ASP A 90 1.17 -12.00 8.46
CA ASP A 90 1.31 -11.55 7.07
C ASP A 90 2.35 -10.43 6.96
N ALA A 91 2.32 -9.46 7.89
CA ALA A 91 3.28 -8.35 7.95
C ALA A 91 4.72 -8.84 8.15
N LYS A 92 4.96 -9.66 9.19
CA LYS A 92 6.28 -10.25 9.47
C LYS A 92 6.81 -11.06 8.29
N LYS A 93 5.94 -11.81 7.62
CA LYS A 93 6.30 -12.60 6.44
C LYS A 93 6.71 -11.74 5.26
N ILE A 94 6.01 -10.62 5.00
CA ILE A 94 6.37 -9.67 3.95
C ILE A 94 7.75 -9.06 4.23
N LEU A 95 7.97 -8.58 5.45
CA LEU A 95 9.25 -8.00 5.86
C LEU A 95 10.40 -9.02 5.77
N SER A 96 10.14 -10.30 6.09
CA SER A 96 11.15 -11.38 5.99
C SER A 96 11.64 -11.63 4.56
N TYR A 97 10.91 -11.17 3.54
CA TYR A 97 11.35 -11.23 2.15
C TYR A 97 12.22 -10.03 1.72
N GLY A 98 12.47 -9.07 2.62
CA GLY A 98 13.29 -7.89 2.33
C GLY A 98 12.48 -6.67 1.88
N ILE A 99 11.16 -6.68 2.07
CA ILE A 99 10.34 -5.46 1.97
C ILE A 99 10.64 -4.58 3.19
N GLU A 100 10.88 -3.29 2.99
CA GLU A 100 11.27 -2.39 4.07
C GLU A 100 10.07 -1.90 4.89
N LYS A 101 8.95 -1.63 4.23
CA LYS A 101 7.74 -1.14 4.89
C LYS A 101 6.50 -1.86 4.39
N ILE A 102 5.57 -2.08 5.30
CA ILE A 102 4.20 -2.44 4.96
C ILE A 102 3.31 -1.21 4.97
N SER A 103 2.30 -1.20 4.11
CA SER A 103 1.27 -0.15 4.10
C SER A 103 -0.09 -0.75 4.39
N ILE A 104 -0.76 -0.25 5.43
CA ILE A 104 -2.10 -0.67 5.83
C ILE A 104 -3.11 0.45 5.56
N SER A 105 -4.32 0.08 5.17
CA SER A 105 -5.41 1.01 4.89
C SER A 105 -6.73 0.49 5.48
N SER A 106 -7.49 -0.31 4.74
CA SER A 106 -8.81 -0.79 5.17
C SER A 106 -8.79 -1.56 6.48
N ALA A 107 -7.72 -2.29 6.77
CA ALA A 107 -7.53 -3.05 8.01
C ALA A 107 -7.61 -2.19 9.28
N LEU A 108 -7.21 -0.90 9.21
CA LEU A 108 -7.32 0.06 10.31
C LEU A 108 -8.76 0.30 10.78
N PHE A 109 -9.73 0.02 9.91
CA PHE A 109 -11.15 0.21 10.17
C PHE A 109 -11.89 -1.12 10.43
N GLU A 110 -11.18 -2.24 10.37
CA GLU A 110 -11.66 -3.59 10.70
C GLU A 110 -11.19 -4.01 12.09
N ASN A 111 -10.00 -3.53 12.54
CA ASN A 111 -9.42 -3.79 13.85
C ASN A 111 -8.76 -2.51 14.38
N ASP A 112 -9.33 -1.93 15.44
CA ASP A 112 -8.85 -0.67 16.03
C ASP A 112 -7.44 -0.75 16.62
N ASN A 113 -6.98 -1.94 17.02
CA ASN A 113 -5.68 -2.15 17.68
C ASN A 113 -4.58 -2.57 16.70
N ILE A 114 -4.88 -2.79 15.42
CA ILE A 114 -3.93 -3.35 14.46
C ILE A 114 -2.69 -2.47 14.27
N LEU A 115 -2.85 -1.15 14.33
CA LEU A 115 -1.73 -0.22 14.18
C LEU A 115 -0.77 -0.31 15.37
N GLU A 116 -1.30 -0.29 16.59
CA GLU A 116 -0.51 -0.42 17.81
C GLU A 116 0.20 -1.77 17.88
N GLU A 117 -0.50 -2.85 17.53
CA GLU A 117 0.08 -4.19 17.45
C GLU A 117 1.25 -4.24 16.46
N PHE A 118 1.07 -3.68 15.26
CA PHE A 118 2.13 -3.69 14.24
C PHE A 118 3.31 -2.82 14.67
N VAL A 119 3.06 -1.61 15.16
CA VAL A 119 4.11 -0.69 15.61
C VAL A 119 4.92 -1.29 16.75
N SER A 120 4.27 -1.93 17.73
CA SER A 120 4.97 -2.56 18.87
C SER A 120 5.83 -3.74 18.45
N GLU A 121 5.40 -4.51 17.46
CA GLU A 121 6.04 -5.78 17.09
C GLU A 121 7.08 -5.66 15.97
N ILE A 122 6.91 -4.72 15.03
CA ILE A 122 7.81 -4.57 13.88
C ILE A 122 8.44 -3.18 13.77
N GLY A 123 8.09 -2.27 14.68
CA GLY A 123 8.61 -0.90 14.73
C GLY A 123 7.87 0.08 13.82
N SER A 124 7.73 1.32 14.27
CA SER A 124 7.01 2.37 13.53
C SER A 124 7.62 2.69 12.16
N GLN A 125 8.94 2.55 12.03
CA GLN A 125 9.67 2.77 10.76
C GLN A 125 9.26 1.79 9.66
N SER A 126 8.72 0.61 10.01
CA SER A 126 8.30 -0.44 9.08
C SER A 126 6.81 -0.41 8.76
N VAL A 127 6.06 0.54 9.35
CA VAL A 127 4.61 0.66 9.14
C VAL A 127 4.28 2.01 8.51
N SER A 128 3.50 2.00 7.45
CA SER A 128 2.91 3.18 6.85
C SER A 128 1.39 3.03 6.75
N VAL A 129 0.69 4.15 6.76
CA VAL A 129 -0.76 4.21 6.62
C VAL A 129 -1.11 4.86 5.29
N THR A 130 -1.90 4.15 4.48
CA THR A 130 -2.46 4.70 3.24
C THR A 130 -3.94 5.02 3.45
N ILE A 131 -4.33 6.25 3.10
CA ILE A 131 -5.69 6.75 3.30
C ILE A 131 -6.26 7.20 1.96
N ASP A 132 -7.37 6.57 1.53
CA ASP A 132 -8.15 7.04 0.39
C ASP A 132 -9.07 8.18 0.82
N LEU A 133 -8.98 9.31 0.15
CA LEU A 133 -9.74 10.51 0.48
C LEU A 133 -10.68 10.93 -0.65
N LYS A 134 -11.86 11.41 -0.28
CA LYS A 134 -12.74 12.18 -1.18
C LYS A 134 -13.16 13.46 -0.49
N MET A 135 -13.20 14.55 -1.26
CA MET A 135 -13.71 15.84 -0.79
C MET A 135 -15.22 15.87 -0.97
N ILE A 136 -15.94 16.18 0.11
CA ILE A 136 -17.40 16.35 0.14
C ILE A 136 -17.66 17.58 0.99
N ASN A 137 -18.34 18.60 0.42
CA ASN A 137 -18.69 19.86 1.09
C ASN A 137 -17.47 20.48 1.85
N ASP A 138 -16.37 20.66 1.13
CA ASP A 138 -15.10 21.26 1.60
C ASP A 138 -14.38 20.49 2.75
N ASN A 139 -14.82 19.28 3.05
CA ASN A 139 -14.16 18.39 4.01
C ASN A 139 -13.62 17.13 3.32
N TYR A 140 -12.44 16.66 3.77
CA TYR A 140 -11.89 15.39 3.32
C TYR A 140 -12.39 14.25 4.20
N PHE A 141 -13.11 13.33 3.59
CA PHE A 141 -13.60 12.10 4.23
C PHE A 141 -12.80 10.88 3.80
N ILE A 142 -12.68 9.94 4.73
CA ILE A 142 -11.95 8.71 4.52
C ILE A 142 -12.85 7.67 3.86
N PHE A 143 -12.29 7.01 2.87
CA PHE A 143 -12.89 5.89 2.17
C PHE A 143 -11.99 4.65 2.29
N THR A 144 -12.60 3.47 2.16
CA THR A 144 -11.91 2.18 2.13
C THR A 144 -12.43 1.34 0.97
N ASN A 145 -11.87 0.15 0.78
CA ASN A 145 -12.27 -0.76 -0.29
C ASN A 145 -12.25 -0.09 -1.68
N ASN A 146 -11.10 0.51 -2.03
CA ASN A 146 -10.91 1.24 -3.28
C ASN A 146 -11.93 2.38 -3.45
N GLY A 147 -12.15 3.15 -2.40
CA GLY A 147 -13.04 4.30 -2.40
C GLY A 147 -14.54 3.98 -2.48
N LYS A 148 -14.95 2.72 -2.23
CA LYS A 148 -16.35 2.29 -2.28
C LYS A 148 -17.08 2.48 -0.95
N THR A 149 -16.37 2.37 0.18
CA THR A 149 -16.98 2.43 1.52
C THR A 149 -16.62 3.75 2.21
N HIS A 150 -17.61 4.59 2.44
CA HIS A 150 -17.46 5.84 3.20
C HIS A 150 -17.42 5.54 4.70
N LYS A 151 -16.38 5.97 5.39
CA LYS A 151 -16.21 5.72 6.83
C LYS A 151 -16.86 6.79 7.74
N LYS A 152 -17.40 7.88 7.16
CA LYS A 152 -17.99 9.02 7.89
C LYS A 152 -17.03 9.66 8.91
N VAL A 153 -15.72 9.53 8.68
CA VAL A 153 -14.66 10.09 9.53
C VAL A 153 -13.92 11.16 8.72
N ILE A 154 -13.74 12.31 9.34
CA ILE A 154 -12.97 13.42 8.76
C ILE A 154 -11.48 13.15 8.97
N LEU A 155 -10.67 13.46 7.95
CA LEU A 155 -9.24 13.20 7.96
C LEU A 155 -8.53 13.73 9.23
N ASN A 156 -8.82 14.97 9.62
CA ASN A 156 -8.16 15.60 10.76
C ASN A 156 -8.46 14.91 12.11
N GLU A 157 -9.66 14.34 12.27
CA GLU A 157 -10.03 13.56 13.45
C GLU A 157 -9.30 12.22 13.46
N PHE A 158 -9.19 11.57 12.29
CA PHE A 158 -8.49 10.32 12.18
C PHE A 158 -6.99 10.45 12.45
N ILE A 159 -6.34 11.48 11.88
CA ILE A 159 -4.91 11.74 12.13
C ILE A 159 -4.63 11.89 13.62
N LYS A 160 -5.45 12.66 14.34
CA LYS A 160 -5.30 12.82 15.80
C LYS A 160 -5.44 11.52 16.58
N LYS A 161 -6.20 10.54 16.06
CA LYS A 161 -6.39 9.24 16.70
C LYS A 161 -5.18 8.33 16.53
N ILE A 162 -4.45 8.45 15.41
CA ILE A 162 -3.34 7.54 15.05
C ILE A 162 -1.95 8.15 15.28
N SER A 163 -1.86 9.41 15.71
CA SER A 163 -0.61 10.10 16.08
C SER A 163 -0.27 9.85 17.54
#